data_8daf050f998585122f242dd0201e8c0a
#
_entry.id   8daf050f998585122f242dd0201e8c0a
#
_cell.length_a   1.000
_cell.length_b   1.000
_cell.length_c   1.000
_cell.angle_alpha   90.00
_cell.angle_beta   90.00
_cell.angle_gamma   90.00
#
_symmetry.space_group_name_H-M   'P 1'
#
loop_
_entity.id
_entity.type
_entity.pdbx_description
1 polymer ?
#
loop_
_entity_poly.entity_id
_entity_poly.type
_entity_poly.pdbx_seq_one_letter_code
_entity_poly.pdbx_strand_id
1 'polypeptide(L)'
;MPKAYPYRWVILLVFMLINVVLQIQWLALAAVARPAAVFYQGQFDPSSFLNIDFLAMIYMVVFLVMSFPASYVIDTYGIRVGISLGAALIGVCGLLKGVLAKSFLAVVIAQVGLAVAQPFVLNAVTAVSVRWFPLRERGTAAGLSALAQYVGILIAMIATPFMVGSDPAEPGYGTGFGPMLLTYGWLTFGVAVVTLLLLRERPPTPPSADSREKHSFGEGIRHILKQRDMRIMLYLFFVGLGIFNAVSSMTDSIAANAGVEDSDGLIGGLMLIGGILGASILPVLSDRFRKRKVFLVICVVGMVPGMFGLTYAGSFSTDVATVYAISLASSFVLGFFIMSAGPLGFQYAAEVTHPAPESTSQGMLLWVGQLTGLIFVAFMSVESNRYLSASLSAFAFLSVVSA
;
A
#
# COMPACT_ATOMS: atom_id res chain seq x y z
N MET A 1 -5.80 -28.67 -22.29
CA MET A 1 -6.63 -28.47 -21.08
C MET A 1 -5.90 -27.52 -20.15
N PRO A 2 -6.57 -26.62 -19.45
CA PRO A 2 -5.93 -25.74 -18.46
C PRO A 2 -5.23 -26.56 -17.38
N LYS A 3 -3.98 -26.19 -17.02
CA LYS A 3 -3.20 -26.95 -16.03
C LYS A 3 -2.60 -25.97 -15.00
N ALA A 4 -2.83 -26.22 -13.72
CA ALA A 4 -2.22 -25.47 -12.63
C ALA A 4 -0.88 -26.10 -12.23
N TYR A 5 0.21 -25.36 -12.36
CA TYR A 5 1.56 -25.83 -12.01
C TYR A 5 1.90 -25.46 -10.56
N PRO A 6 2.55 -26.32 -9.77
CA PRO A 6 3.00 -26.00 -8.40
C PRO A 6 3.93 -24.79 -8.34
N TYR A 7 4.70 -24.54 -9.40
CA TYR A 7 5.62 -23.40 -9.50
C TYR A 7 4.92 -22.03 -9.35
N ARG A 8 3.58 -21.95 -9.51
CA ARG A 8 2.81 -20.73 -9.24
C ARG A 8 3.02 -20.19 -7.83
N TRP A 9 3.19 -21.06 -6.85
CA TRP A 9 3.44 -20.67 -5.46
C TRP A 9 4.83 -20.10 -5.27
N VAL A 10 5.83 -20.57 -6.02
CA VAL A 10 7.18 -19.97 -6.04
C VAL A 10 7.13 -18.57 -6.62
N ILE A 11 6.42 -18.38 -7.71
CA ILE A 11 6.22 -17.05 -8.32
C ILE A 11 5.53 -16.11 -7.33
N LEU A 12 4.47 -16.57 -6.67
CA LEU A 12 3.76 -15.77 -5.67
C LEU A 12 4.66 -15.42 -4.49
N LEU A 13 5.40 -16.39 -3.95
CA LEU A 13 6.33 -16.16 -2.83
C LEU A 13 7.39 -15.11 -3.18
N VAL A 14 8.03 -15.25 -4.33
CA VAL A 14 9.03 -14.29 -4.80
C VAL A 14 8.42 -12.90 -4.99
N PHE A 15 7.22 -12.84 -5.56
CA PHE A 15 6.47 -11.60 -5.72
C PHE A 15 6.05 -10.99 -4.37
N MET A 16 5.68 -11.80 -3.39
CA MET A 16 5.42 -11.33 -2.02
C MET A 16 6.68 -10.76 -1.37
N LEU A 17 7.83 -11.44 -1.50
CA LEU A 17 9.10 -10.98 -0.91
C LEU A 17 9.52 -9.62 -1.46
N ILE A 18 9.42 -9.40 -2.79
CA ILE A 18 9.77 -8.09 -3.37
C ILE A 18 8.81 -6.99 -2.90
N ASN A 19 7.52 -7.30 -2.69
CA ASN A 19 6.56 -6.38 -2.09
C ASN A 19 6.94 -6.05 -0.63
N VAL A 20 7.29 -7.04 0.19
CA VAL A 20 7.73 -6.83 1.59
C VAL A 20 8.90 -5.85 1.66
N VAL A 21 9.98 -6.14 0.91
CA VAL A 21 11.19 -5.28 0.99
C VAL A 21 10.97 -3.89 0.41
N LEU A 22 10.10 -3.75 -0.60
CA LEU A 22 9.70 -2.45 -1.13
C LEU A 22 9.02 -1.59 -0.06
N GLN A 23 8.09 -2.17 0.71
CA GLN A 23 7.39 -1.46 1.78
C GLN A 23 8.29 -1.13 2.96
N ILE A 24 9.23 -2.04 3.30
CA ILE A 24 10.27 -1.75 4.30
C ILE A 24 11.08 -0.52 3.88
N GLN A 25 11.56 -0.49 2.63
CA GLN A 25 12.35 0.62 2.10
C GLN A 25 11.57 1.94 2.08
N TRP A 26 10.27 1.87 1.82
CA TRP A 26 9.41 3.06 1.81
C TRP A 26 9.31 3.70 3.19
N LEU A 27 8.97 2.93 4.23
CA LEU A 27 8.60 3.45 5.54
C LEU A 27 9.70 3.40 6.60
N ALA A 28 10.85 2.79 6.32
CA ALA A 28 11.92 2.65 7.31
C ALA A 28 12.35 4.01 7.93
N LEU A 29 12.47 5.08 7.14
CA LEU A 29 12.82 6.40 7.67
C LEU A 29 11.62 7.14 8.27
N ALA A 30 10.41 6.89 7.77
CA ALA A 30 9.20 7.47 8.34
C ALA A 30 8.90 6.94 9.75
N ALA A 31 9.21 5.66 10.01
CA ALA A 31 9.04 5.05 11.34
C ALA A 31 9.93 5.69 12.42
N VAL A 32 11.01 6.35 12.03
CA VAL A 32 12.00 6.98 12.91
C VAL A 32 12.35 8.40 12.41
N ALA A 33 11.35 9.16 11.99
CA ALA A 33 11.56 10.46 11.35
C ALA A 33 12.30 11.47 12.25
N ARG A 34 11.96 11.54 13.54
CA ARG A 34 12.59 12.45 14.49
C ARG A 34 14.08 12.14 14.71
N PRO A 35 14.49 10.91 15.10
CA PRO A 35 15.91 10.60 15.20
C PRO A 35 16.64 10.65 13.86
N ALA A 36 15.97 10.40 12.71
CA ALA A 36 16.56 10.60 11.38
C ALA A 36 16.89 12.07 11.11
N ALA A 37 16.03 12.99 11.53
CA ALA A 37 16.29 14.42 11.41
C ALA A 37 17.53 14.86 12.22
N VAL A 38 17.77 14.25 13.38
CA VAL A 38 19.00 14.47 14.16
C VAL A 38 20.22 13.88 13.46
N PHE A 39 20.12 12.67 12.94
CA PHE A 39 21.23 12.01 12.22
C PHE A 39 21.70 12.81 10.98
N TYR A 40 20.76 13.41 10.24
CA TYR A 40 21.06 14.23 9.06
C TYR A 40 21.12 15.74 9.34
N GLN A 41 21.22 16.12 10.61
CA GLN A 41 21.29 17.54 11.01
C GLN A 41 22.38 18.30 10.25
N GLY A 42 22.03 19.46 9.71
CA GLY A 42 22.95 20.30 8.90
C GLY A 42 23.10 19.88 7.43
N GLN A 43 22.46 18.77 6.98
CA GLN A 43 22.48 18.35 5.59
C GLN A 43 21.21 18.74 4.81
N PHE A 44 20.17 19.21 5.50
CA PHE A 44 18.94 19.74 4.90
C PHE A 44 18.37 20.86 5.79
N ASP A 45 17.55 21.73 5.21
CA ASP A 45 16.77 22.71 5.94
C ASP A 45 15.43 22.09 6.36
N PRO A 46 15.11 22.01 7.67
CA PRO A 46 13.83 21.48 8.15
C PRO A 46 12.59 22.19 7.60
N SER A 47 12.72 23.47 7.24
CA SER A 47 11.64 24.26 6.61
C SER A 47 11.53 24.02 5.10
N SER A 48 12.51 23.36 4.50
CA SER A 48 12.52 23.02 3.08
C SER A 48 11.55 21.89 2.77
N PHE A 49 11.04 21.88 1.54
CA PHE A 49 10.28 20.75 1.01
C PHE A 49 11.09 19.44 1.01
N LEU A 50 12.41 19.50 0.86
CA LEU A 50 13.31 18.34 0.93
C LEU A 50 13.72 18.05 2.38
N ASN A 51 12.79 17.53 3.17
CA ASN A 51 13.00 17.10 4.55
C ASN A 51 12.79 15.58 4.71
N ILE A 52 12.83 15.08 5.94
CA ILE A 52 12.64 13.64 6.21
C ILE A 52 11.24 13.15 5.79
N ASP A 53 10.20 13.98 5.98
CA ASP A 53 8.82 13.60 5.64
C ASP A 53 8.64 13.48 4.12
N PHE A 54 9.38 14.26 3.34
CA PHE A 54 9.42 14.15 1.88
C PHE A 54 9.78 12.73 1.42
N LEU A 55 10.64 12.02 2.16
CA LEU A 55 11.07 10.67 1.81
C LEU A 55 9.92 9.64 1.80
N ALA A 56 8.88 9.86 2.58
CA ALA A 56 7.66 9.05 2.53
C ALA A 56 6.71 9.54 1.44
N MET A 57 6.54 10.87 1.30
CA MET A 57 5.60 11.49 0.35
C MET A 57 6.01 11.28 -1.11
N ILE A 58 7.31 11.22 -1.41
CA ILE A 58 7.81 11.10 -2.78
C ILE A 58 7.26 9.87 -3.50
N TYR A 59 6.97 8.78 -2.77
CA TYR A 59 6.37 7.59 -3.36
C TYR A 59 4.97 7.85 -3.93
N MET A 60 4.14 8.63 -3.24
CA MET A 60 2.80 8.98 -3.73
C MET A 60 2.90 9.87 -4.99
N VAL A 61 3.76 10.89 -4.94
CA VAL A 61 3.95 11.82 -6.06
C VAL A 61 4.50 11.10 -7.30
N VAL A 62 5.56 10.31 -7.13
CA VAL A 62 6.15 9.56 -8.24
C VAL A 62 5.20 8.49 -8.77
N PHE A 63 4.40 7.86 -7.89
CA PHE A 63 3.38 6.89 -8.32
C PHE A 63 2.37 7.51 -9.29
N LEU A 64 1.92 8.74 -9.06
CA LEU A 64 0.98 9.43 -9.95
C LEU A 64 1.55 9.59 -11.37
N VAL A 65 2.86 9.80 -11.49
CA VAL A 65 3.53 9.96 -12.79
C VAL A 65 3.85 8.60 -13.42
N MET A 66 4.38 7.67 -12.62
CA MET A 66 4.97 6.42 -13.12
C MET A 66 3.98 5.25 -13.22
N SER A 67 2.77 5.36 -12.66
CA SER A 67 1.78 4.28 -12.67
C SER A 67 1.37 3.86 -14.10
N PHE A 68 1.08 4.81 -14.97
CA PHE A 68 0.72 4.51 -16.36
C PHE A 68 1.89 3.95 -17.18
N PRO A 69 3.11 4.55 -17.17
CA PRO A 69 4.29 3.95 -17.79
C PRO A 69 4.58 2.53 -17.32
N ALA A 70 4.51 2.28 -16.00
CA ALA A 70 4.73 0.95 -15.44
C ALA A 70 3.67 -0.06 -15.90
N SER A 71 2.39 0.32 -15.88
CA SER A 71 1.32 -0.53 -16.40
C SER A 71 1.50 -0.85 -17.88
N TYR A 72 1.87 0.16 -18.69
CA TYR A 72 2.19 -0.04 -20.10
C TYR A 72 3.29 -1.09 -20.32
N VAL A 73 4.38 -1.00 -19.55
CA VAL A 73 5.49 -1.96 -19.65
C VAL A 73 5.03 -3.36 -19.25
N ILE A 74 4.29 -3.50 -18.12
CA ILE A 74 3.81 -4.81 -17.64
C ILE A 74 2.84 -5.45 -18.64
N ASP A 75 1.94 -4.67 -19.19
CA ASP A 75 0.89 -5.20 -20.09
C ASP A 75 1.42 -5.49 -21.48
N THR A 76 2.36 -4.69 -22.00
CA THR A 76 2.94 -4.82 -23.35
C THR A 76 4.09 -5.83 -23.39
N TYR A 77 5.05 -5.72 -22.46
CA TYR A 77 6.27 -6.55 -22.46
C TYR A 77 6.20 -7.74 -21.48
N GLY A 78 5.19 -7.77 -20.63
CA GLY A 78 4.93 -8.87 -19.72
C GLY A 78 5.35 -8.61 -18.27
N ILE A 79 4.84 -9.48 -17.36
CA ILE A 79 5.11 -9.38 -15.93
C ILE A 79 6.60 -9.61 -15.62
N ARG A 80 7.27 -10.49 -16.37
CA ARG A 80 8.69 -10.76 -16.17
C ARG A 80 9.51 -9.51 -16.41
N VAL A 81 9.27 -8.78 -17.50
CA VAL A 81 10.01 -7.56 -17.82
C VAL A 81 9.67 -6.46 -16.81
N GLY A 82 8.39 -6.20 -16.57
CA GLY A 82 7.94 -5.14 -15.66
C GLY A 82 8.45 -5.34 -14.24
N ILE A 83 8.20 -6.50 -13.63
CA ILE A 83 8.63 -6.80 -12.27
C ILE A 83 10.16 -6.88 -12.17
N SER A 84 10.86 -7.38 -13.20
CA SER A 84 12.33 -7.41 -13.21
C SER A 84 12.94 -6.01 -13.23
N LEU A 85 12.39 -5.07 -14.00
CA LEU A 85 12.78 -3.65 -13.95
C LEU A 85 12.57 -3.06 -12.57
N GLY A 86 11.39 -3.27 -11.98
CA GLY A 86 11.10 -2.86 -10.61
C GLY A 86 12.09 -3.47 -9.62
N ALA A 87 12.31 -4.79 -9.67
CA ALA A 87 13.21 -5.49 -8.76
C ALA A 87 14.66 -5.02 -8.89
N ALA A 88 15.14 -4.79 -10.11
CA ALA A 88 16.49 -4.27 -10.34
C ALA A 88 16.68 -2.87 -9.72
N LEU A 89 15.71 -1.97 -9.93
CA LEU A 89 15.72 -0.64 -9.32
C LEU A 89 15.64 -0.73 -7.78
N ILE A 90 14.76 -1.58 -7.24
CA ILE A 90 14.61 -1.80 -5.79
C ILE A 90 15.94 -2.30 -5.21
N GLY A 91 16.56 -3.30 -5.84
CA GLY A 91 17.82 -3.87 -5.38
C GLY A 91 18.97 -2.85 -5.40
N VAL A 92 19.15 -2.18 -6.52
CA VAL A 92 20.25 -1.19 -6.70
C VAL A 92 20.03 0.02 -5.80
N CYS A 93 18.86 0.64 -5.83
CA CYS A 93 18.60 1.85 -5.04
C CYS A 93 18.53 1.54 -3.54
N GLY A 94 17.97 0.38 -3.13
CA GLY A 94 17.98 -0.05 -1.74
C GLY A 94 19.39 -0.26 -1.19
N LEU A 95 20.28 -0.89 -1.97
CA LEU A 95 21.68 -1.07 -1.59
C LEU A 95 22.44 0.27 -1.56
N LEU A 96 22.26 1.13 -2.58
CA LEU A 96 22.88 2.46 -2.61
C LEU A 96 22.47 3.31 -1.42
N LYS A 97 21.18 3.28 -1.03
CA LYS A 97 20.66 3.94 0.17
C LYS A 97 21.38 3.49 1.44
N GLY A 98 21.71 2.18 1.53
CA GLY A 98 22.46 1.62 2.65
C GLY A 98 23.93 1.99 2.64
N VAL A 99 24.61 1.85 1.48
CA VAL A 99 26.04 2.15 1.33
C VAL A 99 26.35 3.64 1.50
N LEU A 100 25.48 4.50 0.99
CA LEU A 100 25.62 5.96 1.04
C LEU A 100 24.78 6.59 2.16
N ALA A 101 24.43 5.84 3.20
CA ALA A 101 23.55 6.22 4.28
C ALA A 101 23.92 7.53 5.01
N LYS A 102 25.21 7.92 4.97
CA LYS A 102 25.69 9.16 5.61
C LYS A 102 25.33 10.44 4.85
N SER A 103 24.99 10.35 3.56
CA SER A 103 24.64 11.50 2.72
C SER A 103 23.12 11.56 2.55
N PHE A 104 22.49 12.61 3.08
CA PHE A 104 21.04 12.82 2.92
C PHE A 104 20.64 12.90 1.45
N LEU A 105 21.40 13.63 0.62
CA LEU A 105 21.13 13.75 -0.82
C LEU A 105 21.17 12.39 -1.53
N ALA A 106 22.14 11.54 -1.20
CA ALA A 106 22.22 10.20 -1.78
C ALA A 106 21.02 9.33 -1.37
N VAL A 107 20.57 9.45 -0.11
CA VAL A 107 19.36 8.78 0.38
C VAL A 107 18.12 9.28 -0.34
N VAL A 108 17.99 10.59 -0.59
CA VAL A 108 16.88 11.16 -1.38
C VAL A 108 16.88 10.61 -2.81
N ILE A 109 18.03 10.60 -3.49
CA ILE A 109 18.13 10.06 -4.86
C ILE A 109 17.75 8.58 -4.91
N ALA A 110 18.27 7.79 -3.97
CA ALA A 110 17.91 6.37 -3.85
C ALA A 110 16.42 6.17 -3.57
N GLN A 111 15.81 7.02 -2.73
CA GLN A 111 14.39 6.98 -2.40
C GLN A 111 13.52 7.31 -3.63
N VAL A 112 13.93 8.27 -4.46
CA VAL A 112 13.27 8.55 -5.75
C VAL A 112 13.34 7.33 -6.68
N GLY A 113 14.50 6.68 -6.77
CA GLY A 113 14.65 5.45 -7.56
C GLY A 113 13.75 4.31 -7.08
N LEU A 114 13.62 4.14 -5.77
CA LEU A 114 12.68 3.19 -5.15
C LEU A 114 11.22 3.56 -5.45
N ALA A 115 10.89 4.85 -5.40
CA ALA A 115 9.56 5.35 -5.74
C ALA A 115 9.20 5.10 -7.22
N VAL A 116 10.16 5.24 -8.14
CA VAL A 116 10.00 4.90 -9.56
C VAL A 116 9.75 3.39 -9.74
N ALA A 117 10.39 2.56 -8.94
CA ALA A 117 10.24 1.11 -8.99
C ALA A 117 8.88 0.61 -8.46
N GLN A 118 8.26 1.35 -7.54
CA GLN A 118 7.05 0.95 -6.83
C GLN A 118 5.90 0.55 -7.77
N PRO A 119 5.48 1.32 -8.77
CA PRO A 119 4.35 0.97 -9.62
C PRO A 119 4.61 -0.26 -10.50
N PHE A 120 5.86 -0.62 -10.82
CA PHE A 120 6.20 -1.86 -11.53
C PHE A 120 5.88 -3.12 -10.71
N VAL A 121 5.85 -3.00 -9.40
CA VAL A 121 5.49 -4.08 -8.48
C VAL A 121 4.01 -4.00 -8.10
N LEU A 122 3.53 -2.84 -7.66
CA LEU A 122 2.15 -2.70 -7.17
C LEU A 122 1.11 -2.93 -8.26
N ASN A 123 1.33 -2.44 -9.50
CA ASN A 123 0.38 -2.63 -10.59
C ASN A 123 0.39 -4.07 -11.17
N ALA A 124 1.36 -4.91 -10.78
CA ALA A 124 1.50 -6.27 -11.28
C ALA A 124 0.68 -7.33 -10.51
N VAL A 125 0.12 -7.02 -9.35
CA VAL A 125 -0.59 -7.97 -8.47
C VAL A 125 -1.65 -8.78 -9.22
N THR A 126 -2.52 -8.08 -9.94
CA THR A 126 -3.60 -8.70 -10.71
C THR A 126 -3.04 -9.49 -11.90
N ALA A 127 -2.05 -8.96 -12.61
CA ALA A 127 -1.44 -9.62 -13.77
C ALA A 127 -0.73 -10.94 -13.37
N VAL A 128 -0.04 -10.96 -12.22
CA VAL A 128 0.56 -12.19 -11.66
C VAL A 128 -0.53 -13.21 -11.33
N SER A 129 -1.59 -12.78 -10.66
CA SER A 129 -2.71 -13.64 -10.26
C SER A 129 -3.41 -14.25 -11.48
N VAL A 130 -3.69 -13.47 -12.51
CA VAL A 130 -4.38 -13.93 -13.73
C VAL A 130 -3.50 -14.88 -14.56
N ARG A 131 -2.20 -14.61 -14.68
CA ARG A 131 -1.29 -15.40 -15.54
C ARG A 131 -0.90 -16.74 -14.93
N TRP A 132 -0.82 -16.84 -13.59
CA TRP A 132 -0.31 -18.02 -12.91
C TRP A 132 -1.37 -18.85 -12.19
N PHE A 133 -2.50 -18.25 -11.80
CA PHE A 133 -3.50 -18.89 -10.97
C PHE A 133 -4.81 -19.17 -11.71
N PRO A 134 -5.45 -20.34 -11.46
CA PRO A 134 -6.78 -20.61 -11.96
C PRO A 134 -7.79 -19.62 -11.34
N LEU A 135 -8.92 -19.38 -12.02
CA LEU A 135 -9.93 -18.39 -11.63
C LEU A 135 -10.37 -18.52 -10.16
N ARG A 136 -10.40 -19.73 -9.63
CA ARG A 136 -10.81 -20.02 -8.24
C ARG A 136 -9.80 -19.56 -7.17
N GLU A 137 -8.56 -19.32 -7.54
CA GLU A 137 -7.47 -18.99 -6.62
C GLU A 137 -6.92 -17.57 -6.84
N ARG A 138 -7.43 -16.81 -7.81
CA ARG A 138 -6.91 -15.47 -8.15
C ARG A 138 -7.07 -14.46 -7.02
N GLY A 139 -8.23 -14.46 -6.35
CA GLY A 139 -8.48 -13.58 -5.21
C GLY A 139 -7.56 -13.91 -4.04
N THR A 140 -7.35 -15.20 -3.77
CA THR A 140 -6.39 -15.65 -2.75
C THR A 140 -4.97 -15.20 -3.08
N ALA A 141 -4.52 -15.32 -4.33
CA ALA A 141 -3.20 -14.87 -4.75
C ALA A 141 -3.04 -13.35 -4.64
N ALA A 142 -4.07 -12.58 -5.03
CA ALA A 142 -4.09 -11.13 -4.86
C ALA A 142 -4.12 -10.72 -3.37
N GLY A 143 -4.89 -11.43 -2.55
CA GLY A 143 -4.95 -11.23 -1.10
C GLY A 143 -3.60 -11.45 -0.41
N LEU A 144 -2.92 -12.56 -0.74
CA LEU A 144 -1.57 -12.84 -0.23
C LEU A 144 -0.54 -11.80 -0.68
N SER A 145 -0.66 -11.30 -1.92
CA SER A 145 0.21 -10.23 -2.41
C SER A 145 -0.02 -8.91 -1.65
N ALA A 146 -1.26 -8.56 -1.36
CA ALA A 146 -1.61 -7.39 -0.54
C ALA A 146 -1.15 -7.58 0.91
N LEU A 147 -1.34 -8.78 1.47
CA LEU A 147 -0.85 -9.13 2.80
C LEU A 147 0.65 -8.91 2.93
N ALA A 148 1.43 -9.29 1.92
CA ALA A 148 2.88 -9.08 1.90
C ALA A 148 3.25 -7.58 2.00
N GLN A 149 2.49 -6.69 1.36
CA GLN A 149 2.68 -5.24 1.50
C GLN A 149 2.48 -4.80 2.96
N TYR A 150 1.39 -5.22 3.59
CA TYR A 150 1.08 -4.86 4.98
C TYR A 150 2.10 -5.44 5.97
N VAL A 151 2.58 -6.66 5.73
CA VAL A 151 3.67 -7.26 6.52
C VAL A 151 4.95 -6.43 6.39
N GLY A 152 5.29 -5.95 5.19
CA GLY A 152 6.43 -5.08 4.97
C GLY A 152 6.32 -3.75 5.73
N ILE A 153 5.14 -3.12 5.73
CA ILE A 153 4.83 -1.93 6.51
C ILE A 153 5.01 -2.20 8.00
N LEU A 154 4.43 -3.29 8.51
CA LEU A 154 4.50 -3.67 9.91
C LEU A 154 5.95 -3.93 10.36
N ILE A 155 6.75 -4.63 9.55
CA ILE A 155 8.17 -4.85 9.80
C ILE A 155 8.90 -3.51 9.88
N ALA A 156 8.67 -2.58 8.93
CA ALA A 156 9.30 -1.27 8.96
C ALA A 156 8.95 -0.50 10.24
N MET A 157 7.69 -0.49 10.64
CA MET A 157 7.22 0.27 11.80
C MET A 157 7.72 -0.32 13.14
N ILE A 158 7.82 -1.64 13.25
CA ILE A 158 8.23 -2.31 14.49
C ILE A 158 9.75 -2.48 14.56
N ALA A 159 10.38 -3.04 13.52
CA ALA A 159 11.79 -3.42 13.59
C ALA A 159 12.73 -2.21 13.50
N THR A 160 12.37 -1.15 12.76
CA THR A 160 13.26 -0.02 12.56
C THR A 160 13.59 0.73 13.86
N PRO A 161 12.62 1.06 14.75
CA PRO A 161 12.94 1.71 16.03
C PRO A 161 13.90 0.92 16.92
N PHE A 162 13.89 -0.42 16.83
CA PHE A 162 14.85 -1.27 17.60
C PHE A 162 16.26 -1.29 17.01
N MET A 163 16.43 -0.86 15.76
CA MET A 163 17.73 -0.85 15.08
C MET A 163 18.45 0.49 15.20
N VAL A 164 17.78 1.54 15.68
CA VAL A 164 18.31 2.90 15.81
C VAL A 164 18.06 3.43 17.21
N GLY A 165 18.86 4.40 17.65
CA GLY A 165 18.60 5.12 18.90
C GLY A 165 17.35 5.99 18.73
N SER A 166 16.19 5.49 19.13
CA SER A 166 14.89 6.14 18.96
C SER A 166 14.36 6.82 20.22
N ASP A 167 14.90 6.53 21.41
CA ASP A 167 14.51 7.18 22.66
C ASP A 167 15.35 8.44 22.89
N PRO A 168 14.70 9.64 22.97
CA PRO A 168 15.41 10.88 23.24
C PRO A 168 16.10 10.95 24.62
N ALA A 169 15.68 10.11 25.58
CA ALA A 169 16.25 10.06 26.92
C ALA A 169 17.52 9.21 27.00
N GLU A 170 17.79 8.37 26.00
CA GLU A 170 18.93 7.47 26.01
C GLU A 170 20.16 8.07 25.30
N PRO A 171 21.38 7.79 25.83
CA PRO A 171 22.61 8.15 25.14
C PRO A 171 22.71 7.34 23.84
N GLY A 172 22.72 8.03 22.70
CA GLY A 172 22.74 7.37 21.38
C GLY A 172 21.53 7.70 20.50
N TYR A 173 20.66 8.61 20.96
CA TYR A 173 19.57 9.10 20.13
C TYR A 173 20.07 9.63 18.77
N GLY A 174 19.42 9.20 17.69
CA GLY A 174 19.80 9.56 16.32
C GLY A 174 21.00 8.76 15.77
N THR A 175 21.46 7.68 16.43
CA THR A 175 22.52 6.81 15.93
C THR A 175 21.97 5.50 15.34
N GLY A 176 22.83 4.69 14.72
CA GLY A 176 22.45 3.37 14.17
C GLY A 176 21.89 3.37 12.75
N PHE A 177 21.67 4.55 12.13
CA PHE A 177 21.07 4.65 10.78
C PHE A 177 21.91 3.98 9.69
N GLY A 178 23.23 4.13 9.71
CA GLY A 178 24.11 3.50 8.74
C GLY A 178 23.97 1.98 8.70
N PRO A 179 24.18 1.26 9.81
CA PRO A 179 23.96 -0.18 9.90
C PRO A 179 22.53 -0.62 9.54
N MET A 180 21.50 0.10 9.98
CA MET A 180 20.10 -0.20 9.69
C MET A 180 19.82 -0.13 8.19
N LEU A 181 20.15 0.99 7.54
CA LEU A 181 19.95 1.18 6.10
C LEU A 181 20.78 0.19 5.27
N LEU A 182 21.98 -0.15 5.71
CA LEU A 182 22.82 -1.14 5.04
C LEU A 182 22.23 -2.56 5.18
N THR A 183 21.70 -2.93 6.34
CA THR A 183 21.03 -4.22 6.57
C THR A 183 19.80 -4.35 5.66
N TYR A 184 18.95 -3.33 5.62
CA TYR A 184 17.80 -3.31 4.70
C TYR A 184 18.24 -3.26 3.24
N GLY A 185 19.33 -2.59 2.92
CA GLY A 185 19.91 -2.55 1.57
C GLY A 185 20.33 -3.94 1.08
N TRP A 186 21.09 -4.69 1.88
CA TRP A 186 21.49 -6.06 1.53
C TRP A 186 20.32 -7.03 1.46
N LEU A 187 19.36 -6.95 2.40
CA LEU A 187 18.14 -7.74 2.36
C LEU A 187 17.38 -7.50 1.04
N THR A 188 17.20 -6.23 0.71
CA THR A 188 16.49 -5.81 -0.51
C THR A 188 17.21 -6.27 -1.77
N PHE A 189 18.54 -6.12 -1.82
CA PHE A 189 19.36 -6.58 -2.95
C PHE A 189 19.28 -8.10 -3.12
N GLY A 190 19.39 -8.87 -2.03
CA GLY A 190 19.25 -10.33 -2.06
C GLY A 190 17.89 -10.78 -2.60
N VAL A 191 16.80 -10.17 -2.12
CA VAL A 191 15.44 -10.46 -2.59
C VAL A 191 15.28 -10.07 -4.07
N ALA A 192 15.85 -8.93 -4.50
CA ALA A 192 15.83 -8.52 -5.90
C ALA A 192 16.55 -9.54 -6.80
N VAL A 193 17.73 -10.02 -6.41
CA VAL A 193 18.46 -11.07 -7.15
C VAL A 193 17.64 -12.35 -7.25
N VAL A 194 17.06 -12.82 -6.15
CA VAL A 194 16.18 -14.01 -6.13
C VAL A 194 14.97 -13.80 -7.07
N THR A 195 14.39 -12.60 -7.07
CA THR A 195 13.27 -12.24 -7.95
C THR A 195 13.69 -12.32 -9.42
N LEU A 196 14.84 -11.74 -9.79
CA LEU A 196 15.35 -11.75 -11.17
C LEU A 196 15.63 -13.17 -11.67
N LEU A 197 16.10 -14.07 -10.79
CA LEU A 197 16.44 -15.45 -11.16
C LEU A 197 15.21 -16.36 -11.29
N LEU A 198 14.23 -16.23 -10.39
CA LEU A 198 13.11 -17.17 -10.30
C LEU A 198 11.84 -16.70 -11.02
N LEU A 199 11.70 -15.40 -11.30
CA LEU A 199 10.50 -14.86 -11.93
C LEU A 199 10.37 -15.33 -13.37
N ARG A 200 9.21 -15.85 -13.72
CA ARG A 200 8.86 -16.32 -15.08
C ARG A 200 7.61 -15.65 -15.57
N GLU A 201 7.50 -15.47 -16.89
CA GLU A 201 6.38 -14.76 -17.53
C GLU A 201 5.05 -15.49 -17.39
N ARG A 202 5.03 -16.77 -17.71
CA ARG A 202 3.82 -17.62 -17.75
C ARG A 202 4.17 -19.08 -17.61
N PRO A 203 3.23 -19.90 -17.15
CA PRO A 203 3.41 -21.35 -17.19
C PRO A 203 3.38 -21.88 -18.64
N PRO A 204 3.89 -23.10 -18.90
CA PRO A 204 3.89 -23.70 -20.22
C PRO A 204 2.49 -23.84 -20.84
N THR A 205 1.47 -24.07 -20.01
CA THR A 205 0.06 -24.07 -20.44
C THR A 205 -0.73 -23.08 -19.58
N PRO A 206 -1.61 -22.26 -20.17
CA PRO A 206 -2.41 -21.29 -19.41
C PRO A 206 -3.29 -21.97 -18.36
N PRO A 207 -3.45 -21.39 -17.17
CA PRO A 207 -4.31 -21.93 -16.11
C PRO A 207 -5.81 -21.73 -16.38
N SER A 208 -6.18 -20.87 -17.35
CA SER A 208 -7.56 -20.63 -17.79
C SER A 208 -7.61 -20.30 -19.29
N ALA A 209 -8.79 -20.43 -19.90
CA ALA A 209 -9.01 -20.17 -21.33
C ALA A 209 -9.00 -18.66 -21.70
N ASP A 210 -9.23 -17.79 -20.72
CA ASP A 210 -9.47 -16.35 -20.92
C ASP A 210 -8.22 -15.51 -21.29
N SER A 211 -7.06 -16.12 -21.50
CA SER A 211 -5.79 -15.41 -21.63
C SER A 211 -5.37 -15.04 -23.05
N ARG A 212 -6.25 -15.11 -24.07
CA ARG A 212 -5.80 -15.12 -25.47
C ARG A 212 -5.88 -13.80 -26.23
N GLU A 213 -6.80 -12.90 -25.93
CA GLU A 213 -6.92 -11.61 -26.64
C GLU A 213 -7.03 -10.47 -25.63
N LYS A 214 -6.11 -9.52 -25.72
CA LYS A 214 -6.11 -8.31 -24.92
C LYS A 214 -6.09 -7.10 -25.83
N HIS A 215 -6.80 -6.05 -25.41
CA HIS A 215 -6.72 -4.75 -26.08
C HIS A 215 -5.29 -4.18 -25.95
N SER A 216 -4.92 -3.30 -26.89
CA SER A 216 -3.75 -2.46 -26.72
C SER A 216 -3.93 -1.53 -25.50
N PHE A 217 -2.83 -1.02 -24.95
CA PHE A 217 -2.87 -0.17 -23.76
C PHE A 217 -3.85 1.00 -23.88
N GLY A 218 -3.81 1.76 -24.99
CA GLY A 218 -4.71 2.91 -25.20
C GLY A 218 -6.18 2.53 -25.39
N GLU A 219 -6.44 1.44 -26.11
CA GLU A 219 -7.80 0.88 -26.26
C GLU A 219 -8.32 0.36 -24.92
N GLY A 220 -7.43 -0.26 -24.15
CA GLY A 220 -7.73 -0.74 -22.80
C GLY A 220 -8.21 0.37 -21.88
N ILE A 221 -7.49 1.49 -21.79
CA ILE A 221 -7.93 2.66 -20.99
C ILE A 221 -9.29 3.14 -21.43
N ARG A 222 -9.51 3.29 -22.74
CA ARG A 222 -10.81 3.75 -23.27
C ARG A 222 -11.94 2.77 -22.96
N HIS A 223 -11.66 1.47 -23.02
CA HIS A 223 -12.61 0.41 -22.69
C HIS A 223 -12.97 0.44 -21.21
N ILE A 224 -11.96 0.51 -20.33
CA ILE A 224 -12.09 0.58 -18.86
C ILE A 224 -13.02 1.73 -18.45
N LEU A 225 -12.78 2.94 -18.98
CA LEU A 225 -13.57 4.13 -18.62
C LEU A 225 -15.02 4.07 -19.11
N LYS A 226 -15.34 3.29 -20.14
CA LYS A 226 -16.70 3.08 -20.63
C LYS A 226 -17.51 2.12 -19.75
N GLN A 227 -16.86 1.21 -19.02
CA GLN A 227 -17.53 0.20 -18.18
C GLN A 227 -18.14 0.88 -16.94
N ARG A 228 -19.45 0.68 -16.74
CA ARG A 228 -20.17 1.23 -15.58
C ARG A 228 -19.60 0.74 -14.26
N ASP A 229 -19.38 -0.57 -14.17
CA ASP A 229 -18.85 -1.20 -12.94
C ASP A 229 -17.46 -0.68 -12.62
N MET A 230 -16.60 -0.44 -13.62
CA MET A 230 -15.28 0.13 -13.38
C MET A 230 -15.35 1.58 -12.89
N ARG A 231 -16.27 2.39 -13.39
CA ARG A 231 -16.47 3.76 -12.88
C ARG A 231 -16.90 3.76 -11.41
N ILE A 232 -17.74 2.80 -11.02
CA ILE A 232 -18.13 2.60 -9.62
C ILE A 232 -16.90 2.18 -8.80
N MET A 233 -16.08 1.26 -9.30
CA MET A 233 -14.85 0.84 -8.65
C MET A 233 -13.85 1.98 -8.48
N LEU A 234 -13.67 2.83 -9.50
CA LEU A 234 -12.82 4.03 -9.38
C LEU A 234 -13.33 4.97 -8.28
N TYR A 235 -14.65 5.19 -8.17
CA TYR A 235 -15.22 5.97 -7.08
C TYR A 235 -14.99 5.30 -5.70
N LEU A 236 -15.22 4.01 -5.59
CA LEU A 236 -15.01 3.28 -4.33
C LEU A 236 -13.53 3.31 -3.89
N PHE A 237 -12.60 3.22 -4.84
CA PHE A 237 -11.17 3.36 -4.54
C PHE A 237 -10.76 4.80 -4.25
N PHE A 238 -11.38 5.77 -4.92
CA PHE A 238 -11.22 7.19 -4.58
C PHE A 238 -11.57 7.43 -3.12
N VAL A 239 -12.69 6.92 -2.63
CA VAL A 239 -13.11 7.07 -1.23
C VAL A 239 -12.30 6.15 -0.31
N GLY A 240 -12.31 4.85 -0.55
CA GLY A 240 -11.74 3.86 0.37
C GLY A 240 -10.22 3.98 0.53
N LEU A 241 -9.47 4.01 -0.57
CA LEU A 241 -8.01 4.13 -0.50
C LEU A 241 -7.59 5.54 -0.05
N GLY A 242 -8.37 6.57 -0.39
CA GLY A 242 -8.17 7.92 0.12
C GLY A 242 -8.34 7.99 1.64
N ILE A 243 -9.39 7.41 2.18
CA ILE A 243 -9.63 7.29 3.63
C ILE A 243 -8.47 6.51 4.29
N PHE A 244 -8.10 5.36 3.73
CA PHE A 244 -7.00 4.56 4.26
C PHE A 244 -5.70 5.35 4.35
N ASN A 245 -5.30 6.02 3.27
CA ASN A 245 -4.07 6.81 3.24
C ASN A 245 -4.13 7.98 4.23
N ALA A 246 -5.26 8.70 4.30
CA ALA A 246 -5.43 9.84 5.20
C ALA A 246 -5.43 9.39 6.67
N VAL A 247 -6.21 8.37 7.03
CA VAL A 247 -6.29 7.86 8.41
C VAL A 247 -4.93 7.29 8.85
N SER A 248 -4.26 6.50 8.00
CA SER A 248 -2.94 5.93 8.32
C SER A 248 -1.87 6.99 8.54
N SER A 249 -1.94 8.12 7.80
CA SER A 249 -0.94 9.19 7.89
C SER A 249 -1.21 10.16 9.04
N MET A 250 -2.44 10.24 9.55
CA MET A 250 -2.89 11.24 10.51
C MET A 250 -3.42 10.62 11.81
N THR A 251 -3.01 9.38 12.13
CA THR A 251 -3.54 8.63 13.28
C THR A 251 -3.40 9.40 14.59
N ASP A 252 -2.22 9.98 14.87
CA ASP A 252 -1.96 10.78 16.08
C ASP A 252 -2.87 12.03 16.16
N SER A 253 -3.04 12.72 15.04
CA SER A 253 -3.92 13.89 14.97
C SER A 253 -5.40 13.52 15.16
N ILE A 254 -5.81 12.35 14.68
CA ILE A 254 -7.18 11.83 14.87
C ILE A 254 -7.41 11.48 16.33
N ALA A 255 -6.44 10.85 17.00
CA ALA A 255 -6.49 10.54 18.42
C ALA A 255 -6.58 11.82 19.26
N ALA A 256 -5.71 12.78 19.00
CA ALA A 256 -5.73 14.09 19.68
C ALA A 256 -7.05 14.83 19.47
N ASN A 257 -7.63 14.79 18.27
CA ASN A 257 -8.95 15.40 17.99
C ASN A 257 -10.10 14.71 18.76
N ALA A 258 -9.96 13.40 19.04
CA ALA A 258 -10.90 12.65 19.88
C ALA A 258 -10.68 12.89 21.39
N GLY A 259 -9.62 13.63 21.79
CA GLY A 259 -9.27 13.90 23.18
C GLY A 259 -8.50 12.77 23.86
N VAL A 260 -7.79 11.94 23.10
CA VAL A 260 -6.96 10.83 23.61
C VAL A 260 -5.53 10.94 23.09
N GLU A 261 -4.56 10.47 23.88
CA GLU A 261 -3.17 10.33 23.47
C GLU A 261 -2.92 8.88 23.03
N ASP A 262 -2.35 8.70 21.84
CA ASP A 262 -1.93 7.39 21.30
C ASP A 262 -0.40 7.31 21.25
N SER A 263 0.24 7.45 22.41
CA SER A 263 1.71 7.44 22.54
C SER A 263 2.35 6.16 22.00
N ASP A 264 1.63 5.04 22.06
CA ASP A 264 2.13 3.73 21.66
C ASP A 264 1.77 3.37 20.20
N GLY A 265 1.05 4.24 19.48
CA GLY A 265 0.63 4.01 18.10
C GLY A 265 -0.34 2.84 17.92
N LEU A 266 -1.07 2.46 19.00
CA LEU A 266 -1.95 1.29 19.00
C LEU A 266 -3.16 1.45 18.08
N ILE A 267 -3.67 2.67 17.88
CA ILE A 267 -4.80 2.93 16.98
C ILE A 267 -4.40 2.55 15.54
N GLY A 268 -3.26 3.05 15.07
CA GLY A 268 -2.71 2.68 13.77
C GLY A 268 -2.30 1.22 13.69
N GLY A 269 -1.69 0.68 14.75
CA GLY A 269 -1.29 -0.72 14.85
C GLY A 269 -2.48 -1.69 14.73
N LEU A 270 -3.58 -1.43 15.45
CA LEU A 270 -4.80 -2.25 15.37
C LEU A 270 -5.49 -2.14 14.01
N MET A 271 -5.43 -0.98 13.35
CA MET A 271 -5.92 -0.86 11.98
C MET A 271 -5.14 -1.76 11.03
N LEU A 272 -3.80 -1.81 11.13
CA LEU A 272 -2.96 -2.70 10.32
C LEU A 272 -3.22 -4.18 10.64
N ILE A 273 -3.34 -4.55 11.92
CA ILE A 273 -3.65 -5.93 12.35
C ILE A 273 -5.02 -6.34 11.81
N GLY A 274 -6.05 -5.52 11.99
CA GLY A 274 -7.37 -5.75 11.42
C GLY A 274 -7.31 -5.94 9.91
N GLY A 275 -6.56 -5.08 9.21
CA GLY A 275 -6.36 -5.15 7.78
C GLY A 275 -5.66 -6.42 7.29
N ILE A 276 -4.63 -6.86 8.00
CA ILE A 276 -3.92 -8.12 7.72
C ILE A 276 -4.89 -9.32 7.85
N LEU A 277 -5.67 -9.36 8.92
CA LEU A 277 -6.68 -10.41 9.13
C LEU A 277 -7.77 -10.37 8.04
N GLY A 278 -8.30 -9.19 7.75
CA GLY A 278 -9.32 -9.00 6.73
C GLY A 278 -8.85 -9.40 5.33
N ALA A 279 -7.68 -8.92 4.91
CA ALA A 279 -7.07 -9.23 3.61
C ALA A 279 -6.69 -10.73 3.47
N SER A 280 -6.49 -11.43 4.59
CA SER A 280 -6.26 -12.87 4.60
C SER A 280 -7.56 -13.68 4.47
N ILE A 281 -8.65 -13.21 5.05
CA ILE A 281 -9.91 -13.96 5.19
C ILE A 281 -10.87 -13.68 4.03
N LEU A 282 -11.20 -12.41 3.76
CA LEU A 282 -12.29 -12.06 2.84
C LEU A 282 -12.02 -12.44 1.37
N PRO A 283 -10.79 -12.29 0.81
CA PRO A 283 -10.51 -12.75 -0.55
C PRO A 283 -10.64 -14.27 -0.70
N VAL A 284 -10.19 -15.04 0.29
CA VAL A 284 -10.33 -16.51 0.30
C VAL A 284 -11.79 -16.93 0.33
N LEU A 285 -12.60 -16.30 1.19
CA LEU A 285 -14.03 -16.55 1.25
C LEU A 285 -14.73 -16.16 -0.05
N SER A 286 -14.36 -15.04 -0.64
CA SER A 286 -14.88 -14.58 -1.93
C SER A 286 -14.61 -15.58 -3.05
N ASP A 287 -13.40 -16.16 -3.09
CA ASP A 287 -13.03 -17.20 -4.06
C ASP A 287 -13.83 -18.48 -3.83
N ARG A 288 -13.99 -18.89 -2.58
CA ARG A 288 -14.76 -20.10 -2.20
C ARG A 288 -16.24 -19.97 -2.59
N PHE A 289 -16.85 -18.82 -2.32
CA PHE A 289 -18.28 -18.58 -2.63
C PHE A 289 -18.52 -18.09 -4.06
N ARG A 290 -17.46 -17.67 -4.79
CA ARG A 290 -17.53 -17.09 -6.14
C ARG A 290 -18.45 -15.88 -6.26
N LYS A 291 -18.50 -15.02 -5.25
CA LYS A 291 -19.38 -13.84 -5.15
C LYS A 291 -18.62 -12.57 -4.84
N ARG A 292 -17.66 -12.18 -5.71
CA ARG A 292 -16.77 -11.03 -5.47
C ARG A 292 -17.54 -9.74 -5.15
N LYS A 293 -18.57 -9.42 -5.93
CA LYS A 293 -19.39 -8.21 -5.72
C LYS A 293 -20.02 -8.17 -4.34
N VAL A 294 -20.53 -9.31 -3.83
CA VAL A 294 -21.13 -9.38 -2.49
C VAL A 294 -20.11 -9.09 -1.41
N PHE A 295 -18.90 -9.66 -1.53
CA PHE A 295 -17.82 -9.41 -0.57
C PHE A 295 -17.29 -7.98 -0.62
N LEU A 296 -17.26 -7.34 -1.81
CA LEU A 296 -16.96 -5.92 -1.92
C LEU A 296 -18.01 -5.07 -1.20
N VAL A 297 -19.30 -5.34 -1.39
CA VAL A 297 -20.37 -4.65 -0.65
C VAL A 297 -20.22 -4.86 0.86
N ILE A 298 -19.90 -6.07 1.31
CA ILE A 298 -19.63 -6.33 2.73
C ILE A 298 -18.47 -5.48 3.24
N CYS A 299 -17.40 -5.31 2.45
CA CYS A 299 -16.28 -4.44 2.83
C CYS A 299 -16.71 -2.98 2.94
N VAL A 300 -17.46 -2.47 1.95
CA VAL A 300 -17.88 -1.07 1.91
C VAL A 300 -18.86 -0.75 3.05
N VAL A 301 -19.83 -1.62 3.30
CA VAL A 301 -20.78 -1.48 4.44
C VAL A 301 -20.04 -1.63 5.77
N GLY A 302 -19.13 -2.59 5.87
CA GLY A 302 -18.39 -2.89 7.11
C GLY A 302 -17.40 -1.80 7.52
N MET A 303 -16.87 -0.99 6.58
CA MET A 303 -15.99 0.13 6.95
C MET A 303 -16.74 1.30 7.61
N VAL A 304 -18.07 1.42 7.38
CA VAL A 304 -18.87 2.53 7.89
C VAL A 304 -18.80 2.66 9.42
N PRO A 305 -19.11 1.61 10.23
CA PRO A 305 -19.04 1.73 11.68
C PRO A 305 -17.64 2.05 12.18
N GLY A 306 -16.58 1.53 11.53
CA GLY A 306 -15.21 1.87 11.86
C GLY A 306 -14.92 3.35 11.64
N MET A 307 -15.33 3.90 10.49
CA MET A 307 -15.12 5.32 10.19
C MET A 307 -15.92 6.24 11.12
N PHE A 308 -17.18 5.89 11.41
CA PHE A 308 -18.02 6.62 12.37
C PHE A 308 -17.44 6.62 13.77
N GLY A 309 -17.01 5.47 14.26
CA GLY A 309 -16.41 5.36 15.59
C GLY A 309 -15.14 6.20 15.71
N LEU A 310 -14.24 6.16 14.72
CA LEU A 310 -13.04 7.01 14.73
C LEU A 310 -13.36 8.52 14.66
N THR A 311 -14.39 8.90 13.87
CA THR A 311 -14.77 10.31 13.70
C THR A 311 -15.40 10.90 14.96
N TYR A 312 -16.29 10.14 15.60
CA TYR A 312 -17.15 10.63 16.67
C TYR A 312 -16.85 10.02 18.05
N ALA A 313 -15.71 9.34 18.24
CA ALA A 313 -15.34 8.70 19.50
C ALA A 313 -15.49 9.64 20.71
N GLY A 314 -14.95 10.85 20.62
CA GLY A 314 -15.06 11.86 21.69
C GLY A 314 -16.46 12.44 21.90
N SER A 315 -17.41 12.19 20.98
CA SER A 315 -18.82 12.58 21.14
C SER A 315 -19.66 11.51 21.84
N PHE A 316 -19.19 10.25 21.86
CA PHE A 316 -19.91 9.14 22.49
C PHE A 316 -19.69 9.07 24.01
N SER A 317 -18.56 9.55 24.49
CA SER A 317 -18.20 9.55 25.91
C SER A 317 -17.27 10.70 26.25
N THR A 318 -17.29 11.12 27.50
CA THR A 318 -16.32 12.07 28.09
C THR A 318 -15.21 11.35 28.87
N ASP A 319 -15.36 10.05 29.09
CA ASP A 319 -14.35 9.22 29.75
C ASP A 319 -13.25 8.83 28.76
N VAL A 320 -12.03 9.27 29.02
CA VAL A 320 -10.85 9.08 28.15
C VAL A 320 -10.60 7.61 27.85
N ALA A 321 -10.73 6.71 28.83
CA ALA A 321 -10.51 5.28 28.62
C ALA A 321 -11.57 4.66 27.69
N THR A 322 -12.81 5.08 27.79
CA THR A 322 -13.91 4.68 26.93
C THR A 322 -13.70 5.19 25.49
N VAL A 323 -13.33 6.47 25.33
CA VAL A 323 -13.02 7.08 24.01
C VAL A 323 -11.86 6.34 23.34
N TYR A 324 -10.82 6.02 24.10
CA TYR A 324 -9.65 5.27 23.58
C TYR A 324 -10.06 3.86 23.13
N ALA A 325 -10.85 3.14 23.95
CA ALA A 325 -11.35 1.81 23.59
C ALA A 325 -12.23 1.83 22.32
N ILE A 326 -13.09 2.84 22.15
CA ILE A 326 -13.89 3.04 20.94
C ILE A 326 -12.97 3.29 19.73
N SER A 327 -11.96 4.13 19.87
CA SER A 327 -11.00 4.44 18.80
C SER A 327 -10.21 3.19 18.38
N LEU A 328 -9.74 2.38 19.32
CA LEU A 328 -9.07 1.11 19.07
C LEU A 328 -9.96 0.10 18.33
N ALA A 329 -11.18 -0.12 18.82
CA ALA A 329 -12.13 -1.02 18.19
C ALA A 329 -12.52 -0.55 16.78
N SER A 330 -12.75 0.74 16.63
CA SER A 330 -13.14 1.36 15.35
C SER A 330 -12.02 1.30 14.31
N SER A 331 -10.76 1.52 14.71
CA SER A 331 -9.61 1.41 13.83
C SER A 331 -9.41 -0.03 13.35
N PHE A 332 -9.56 -1.01 14.24
CA PHE A 332 -9.51 -2.43 13.87
C PHE A 332 -10.58 -2.79 12.83
N VAL A 333 -11.85 -2.39 13.09
CA VAL A 333 -12.97 -2.65 12.17
C VAL A 333 -12.75 -1.96 10.83
N LEU A 334 -12.33 -0.69 10.83
CA LEU A 334 -12.01 0.05 9.61
C LEU A 334 -10.91 -0.67 8.82
N GLY A 335 -9.81 -1.01 9.47
CA GLY A 335 -8.70 -1.72 8.85
C GLY A 335 -9.12 -3.05 8.24
N PHE A 336 -9.87 -3.87 8.99
CA PHE A 336 -10.34 -5.17 8.55
C PHE A 336 -11.11 -5.10 7.22
N PHE A 337 -12.02 -4.17 7.08
CA PHE A 337 -12.84 -4.07 5.88
C PHE A 337 -12.17 -3.28 4.75
N ILE A 338 -11.54 -2.14 5.05
CA ILE A 338 -10.98 -1.27 4.02
C ILE A 338 -9.78 -1.92 3.30
N MET A 339 -8.92 -2.61 4.06
CA MET A 339 -7.75 -3.28 3.48
C MET A 339 -8.11 -4.58 2.75
N SER A 340 -9.24 -5.21 3.10
CA SER A 340 -9.77 -6.37 2.35
C SER A 340 -10.36 -5.97 1.00
N ALA A 341 -10.90 -4.75 0.90
CA ALA A 341 -11.51 -4.26 -0.34
C ALA A 341 -10.49 -4.14 -1.48
N GLY A 342 -9.20 -3.87 -1.18
CA GLY A 342 -8.13 -3.73 -2.17
C GLY A 342 -8.01 -4.96 -3.09
N PRO A 343 -7.56 -6.12 -2.61
CA PRO A 343 -7.37 -7.30 -3.43
C PRO A 343 -8.66 -7.80 -4.08
N LEU A 344 -9.81 -7.68 -3.40
CA LEU A 344 -11.12 -8.01 -3.98
C LEU A 344 -11.47 -7.10 -5.15
N GLY A 345 -11.25 -5.80 -4.98
CA GLY A 345 -11.52 -4.79 -5.99
C GLY A 345 -10.61 -4.91 -7.20
N PHE A 346 -9.32 -5.19 -7.02
CA PHE A 346 -8.37 -5.41 -8.11
C PHE A 346 -8.81 -6.59 -8.97
N GLN A 347 -9.19 -7.71 -8.35
CA GLN A 347 -9.67 -8.88 -9.08
C GLN A 347 -11.01 -8.64 -9.78
N TYR A 348 -11.96 -7.99 -9.09
CA TYR A 348 -13.24 -7.67 -9.69
C TYR A 348 -13.08 -6.70 -10.87
N ALA A 349 -12.25 -5.67 -10.73
CA ALA A 349 -11.95 -4.74 -11.82
C ALA A 349 -11.37 -5.46 -13.04
N ALA A 350 -10.41 -6.38 -12.85
CA ALA A 350 -9.85 -7.16 -13.96
C ALA A 350 -10.89 -8.05 -14.65
N GLU A 351 -11.82 -8.62 -13.87
CA GLU A 351 -12.90 -9.47 -14.42
C GLU A 351 -13.91 -8.65 -15.24
N VAL A 352 -14.33 -7.48 -14.76
CA VAL A 352 -15.35 -6.65 -15.44
C VAL A 352 -14.80 -5.81 -16.59
N THR A 353 -13.49 -5.58 -16.62
CA THR A 353 -12.84 -4.82 -17.70
C THR A 353 -12.25 -5.69 -18.80
N HIS A 354 -12.31 -7.03 -18.66
CA HIS A 354 -11.83 -7.91 -19.73
C HIS A 354 -12.47 -7.52 -21.10
N PRO A 355 -11.70 -7.43 -22.22
CA PRO A 355 -10.30 -7.85 -22.44
C PRO A 355 -9.25 -6.75 -22.21
N ALA A 356 -9.54 -5.69 -21.44
CA ALA A 356 -8.53 -4.69 -21.08
C ALA A 356 -7.38 -5.29 -20.25
N PRO A 357 -6.17 -4.72 -20.35
CA PRO A 357 -5.01 -5.20 -19.60
C PRO A 357 -5.21 -5.07 -18.08
N GLU A 358 -4.82 -6.09 -17.33
CA GLU A 358 -5.05 -6.18 -15.87
C GLU A 358 -4.26 -5.16 -15.08
N SER A 359 -2.98 -4.93 -15.46
CA SER A 359 -2.13 -3.95 -14.76
C SER A 359 -2.61 -2.53 -14.98
N THR A 360 -3.17 -2.23 -16.16
CA THR A 360 -3.80 -0.94 -16.45
C THR A 360 -5.02 -0.72 -15.56
N SER A 361 -5.91 -1.71 -15.44
CA SER A 361 -7.11 -1.63 -14.59
C SER A 361 -6.73 -1.41 -13.12
N GLN A 362 -5.77 -2.17 -12.61
CA GLN A 362 -5.28 -2.03 -11.23
C GLN A 362 -4.57 -0.70 -11.01
N GLY A 363 -3.68 -0.32 -11.95
CA GLY A 363 -2.96 0.95 -11.89
C GLY A 363 -3.87 2.16 -11.81
N MET A 364 -4.99 2.16 -12.54
CA MET A 364 -6.01 3.23 -12.47
C MET A 364 -6.68 3.31 -11.10
N LEU A 365 -7.02 2.17 -10.48
CA LEU A 365 -7.60 2.14 -9.14
C LEU A 365 -6.62 2.69 -8.10
N LEU A 366 -5.37 2.25 -8.14
CA LEU A 366 -4.33 2.73 -7.25
C LEU A 366 -4.04 4.22 -7.49
N TRP A 367 -3.98 4.67 -8.75
CA TRP A 367 -3.73 6.06 -9.10
C TRP A 367 -4.77 7.01 -8.50
N VAL A 368 -6.04 6.67 -8.66
CA VAL A 368 -7.15 7.46 -8.09
C VAL A 368 -7.05 7.52 -6.57
N GLY A 369 -6.74 6.41 -5.92
CA GLY A 369 -6.57 6.34 -4.47
C GLY A 369 -5.36 7.12 -3.94
N GLN A 370 -4.23 7.10 -4.65
CA GLN A 370 -3.05 7.90 -4.29
C GLN A 370 -3.30 9.40 -4.45
N LEU A 371 -3.98 9.80 -5.54
CA LEU A 371 -4.37 11.18 -5.76
C LEU A 371 -5.26 11.70 -4.62
N THR A 372 -6.25 10.92 -4.24
CA THR A 372 -7.19 11.27 -3.17
C THR A 372 -6.50 11.31 -1.81
N GLY A 373 -5.65 10.33 -1.52
CA GLY A 373 -4.87 10.31 -0.31
C GLY A 373 -4.01 11.57 -0.15
N LEU A 374 -3.31 11.96 -1.22
CA LEU A 374 -2.49 13.18 -1.23
C LEU A 374 -3.33 14.43 -0.97
N ILE A 375 -4.48 14.56 -1.65
CA ILE A 375 -5.40 15.69 -1.46
C ILE A 375 -5.89 15.74 -0.01
N PHE A 376 -6.35 14.62 0.54
CA PHE A 376 -6.93 14.59 1.87
C PHE A 376 -5.88 14.84 2.97
N VAL A 377 -4.70 14.24 2.86
CA VAL A 377 -3.59 14.51 3.78
C VAL A 377 -3.22 15.99 3.74
N ALA A 378 -3.10 16.58 2.54
CA ALA A 378 -2.81 18.00 2.41
C ALA A 378 -3.87 18.88 3.09
N PHE A 379 -5.17 18.59 2.89
CA PHE A 379 -6.25 19.34 3.56
C PHE A 379 -6.25 19.18 5.08
N MET A 380 -6.00 17.95 5.57
CA MET A 380 -5.99 17.68 7.01
C MET A 380 -4.80 18.29 7.72
N SER A 381 -3.67 18.49 7.03
CA SER A 381 -2.43 19.06 7.59
C SER A 381 -2.40 20.60 7.61
N VAL A 382 -3.38 21.28 7.00
CA VAL A 382 -3.40 22.75 6.93
C VAL A 382 -3.71 23.36 8.32
N GLU A 383 -2.96 24.39 8.70
CA GLU A 383 -3.17 25.21 9.92
C GLU A 383 -3.41 24.41 11.21
N SER A 384 -2.46 23.54 11.56
CA SER A 384 -2.52 22.73 12.79
C SER A 384 -3.82 21.90 12.91
N ASN A 385 -4.19 21.22 11.84
CA ASN A 385 -5.36 20.33 11.81
C ASN A 385 -6.74 21.03 11.89
N ARG A 386 -6.83 22.30 11.52
CA ARG A 386 -8.09 23.06 11.55
C ARG A 386 -9.25 22.39 10.83
N TYR A 387 -8.96 21.71 9.72
CA TYR A 387 -9.97 21.03 8.90
C TYR A 387 -10.08 19.53 9.19
N LEU A 388 -9.38 19.02 10.20
CA LEU A 388 -9.35 17.59 10.51
C LEU A 388 -10.76 17.03 10.80
N SER A 389 -11.49 17.64 11.74
CA SER A 389 -12.84 17.20 12.11
C SER A 389 -13.83 17.28 10.94
N ALA A 390 -13.73 18.33 10.10
CA ALA A 390 -14.55 18.45 8.90
C ALA A 390 -14.21 17.37 7.87
N SER A 391 -12.93 17.06 7.68
CA SER A 391 -12.47 15.99 6.77
C SER A 391 -12.93 14.61 7.25
N LEU A 392 -12.82 14.32 8.55
CA LEU A 392 -13.30 13.07 9.15
C LEU A 392 -14.81 12.91 8.99
N SER A 393 -15.59 13.99 9.23
CA SER A 393 -17.04 13.98 9.02
C SER A 393 -17.41 13.77 7.54
N ALA A 394 -16.63 14.37 6.62
CA ALA A 394 -16.79 14.11 5.18
C ALA A 394 -16.48 12.66 4.83
N PHE A 395 -15.45 12.04 5.43
CA PHE A 395 -15.14 10.62 5.23
C PHE A 395 -16.25 9.70 5.74
N ALA A 396 -16.79 9.99 6.94
CA ALA A 396 -17.92 9.26 7.48
C ALA A 396 -19.14 9.35 6.55
N PHE A 397 -19.45 10.53 6.03
CA PHE A 397 -20.53 10.73 5.04
C PHE A 397 -20.24 9.97 3.74
N LEU A 398 -19.04 10.11 3.15
CA LEU A 398 -18.67 9.42 1.91
C LEU A 398 -18.70 7.90 2.07
N SER A 399 -18.33 7.36 3.25
CA SER A 399 -18.42 5.92 3.52
C SER A 399 -19.86 5.43 3.47
N VAL A 400 -20.83 6.20 4.00
CA VAL A 400 -22.27 5.89 3.94
C VAL A 400 -22.78 5.97 2.51
N VAL A 401 -22.42 7.01 1.74
CA VAL A 401 -22.84 7.17 0.33
C VAL A 401 -22.29 6.04 -0.55
N SER A 402 -21.14 5.49 -0.16
CA SER A 402 -20.49 4.38 -0.87
C SER A 402 -21.12 3.02 -0.57
N ALA A 403 -21.73 2.87 0.63
CA ALA A 403 -22.38 1.64 1.09
C ALA A 403 -23.77 1.43 0.47
#